data_47d35e38c781f9289fe92cfb3df20676
#
_entry.id   47d35e38c781f9289fe92cfb3df20676
#
_cell.length_a   1.000
_cell.length_b   1.000
_cell.length_c   1.000
_cell.angle_alpha   90.00
_cell.angle_beta   90.00
_cell.angle_gamma   90.00
#
_symmetry.space_group_name_H-M   'P 1'
#
loop_
_entity.id
_entity.type
_entity.pdbx_description
1 polymer ?
#
loop_
_entity_poly.entity_id
_entity_poly.type
_entity_poly.pdbx_seq_one_letter_code
_entity_poly.pdbx_strand_id
1 'polypeptide(L)'
;MQTHVDVAIVGAGSAGLSALRQVRKFTDNYLLIDPGPLGTTCARVGCMPSKALIHIANAYHRRRTFAETGISGAEHLRCNIPAVLRHVRTLRDHFTTGMIEATTRRERRG
;
A
#
# COMPACT_ATOMS: atom_id res chain seq x y z
N MET A 1 -10.13 24.08 25.06
CA MET A 1 -10.01 25.00 23.92
C MET A 1 -10.78 24.45 22.74
N GLN A 2 -11.73 25.19 22.21
CA GLN A 2 -12.45 24.76 21.00
C GLN A 2 -11.63 25.16 19.78
N THR A 3 -11.44 24.19 18.88
CA THR A 3 -10.78 24.42 17.60
C THR A 3 -11.84 24.43 16.50
N HIS A 4 -11.88 25.51 15.73
CA HIS A 4 -12.77 25.64 14.59
C HIS A 4 -12.01 25.34 13.30
N VAL A 5 -12.50 24.40 12.52
CA VAL A 5 -11.95 24.07 11.20
C VAL A 5 -13.06 24.13 10.16
N ASP A 6 -12.67 24.43 8.92
CA ASP A 6 -13.63 24.47 7.81
C ASP A 6 -14.09 23.06 7.45
N VAL A 7 -13.16 22.10 7.51
CA VAL A 7 -13.42 20.70 7.16
C VAL A 7 -12.70 19.78 8.15
N ALA A 8 -13.41 18.83 8.69
CA ALA A 8 -12.82 17.72 9.45
C ALA A 8 -12.97 16.42 8.64
N ILE A 9 -11.85 15.73 8.43
CA ILE A 9 -11.83 14.44 7.75
C ILE A 9 -11.56 13.37 8.79
N VAL A 10 -12.49 12.44 8.95
CA VAL A 10 -12.36 11.32 9.88
C VAL A 10 -11.96 10.08 9.11
N GLY A 11 -10.73 9.65 9.31
CA GLY A 11 -10.12 8.50 8.65
C GLY A 11 -9.06 8.89 7.61
N ALA A 12 -7.87 8.33 7.75
CA ALA A 12 -6.73 8.51 6.85
C ALA A 12 -6.52 7.31 5.92
N GLY A 13 -7.59 6.63 5.55
CA GLY A 13 -7.59 5.59 4.53
C GLY A 13 -7.60 6.19 3.13
N SER A 14 -7.82 5.34 2.12
CA SER A 14 -7.81 5.78 0.72
C SER A 14 -8.83 6.88 0.44
N ALA A 15 -10.04 6.76 1.01
CA ALA A 15 -11.09 7.77 0.86
C ALA A 15 -10.73 9.08 1.55
N GLY A 16 -10.25 9.01 2.80
CA GLY A 16 -9.86 10.18 3.57
C GLY A 16 -8.70 10.94 2.95
N LEU A 17 -7.70 10.26 2.44
CA LEU A 17 -6.57 10.88 1.75
C LEU A 17 -6.97 11.48 0.39
N SER A 18 -7.92 10.88 -0.30
CA SER A 18 -8.49 11.45 -1.52
C SER A 18 -9.28 12.72 -1.23
N ALA A 19 -10.09 12.72 -0.17
CA ALA A 19 -10.81 13.90 0.29
C ALA A 19 -9.84 15.01 0.70
N LEU A 20 -8.80 14.67 1.44
CA LEU A 20 -7.75 15.62 1.84
C LEU A 20 -7.12 16.33 0.65
N ARG A 21 -6.84 15.58 -0.41
CA ARG A 21 -6.27 16.15 -1.64
C ARG A 21 -7.18 17.21 -2.26
N GLN A 22 -8.48 17.00 -2.21
CA GLN A 22 -9.45 17.96 -2.73
C GLN A 22 -9.64 19.16 -1.79
N VAL A 23 -9.82 18.92 -0.51
CA VAL A 23 -10.01 19.97 0.50
C VAL A 23 -8.88 21.00 0.47
N ARG A 24 -7.65 20.56 0.30
CA ARG A 24 -6.46 21.42 0.27
C ARG A 24 -6.42 22.41 -0.90
N LYS A 25 -7.26 22.20 -1.90
CA LYS A 25 -7.42 23.15 -3.02
C LYS A 25 -8.26 24.36 -2.63
N PHE A 26 -9.03 24.26 -1.56
CA PHE A 26 -10.02 25.26 -1.17
C PHE A 26 -9.71 25.92 0.17
N THR A 27 -9.08 25.20 1.10
CA THR A 27 -8.79 25.73 2.43
C THR A 27 -7.55 25.06 3.03
N ASP A 28 -6.83 25.82 3.85
CA ASP A 28 -5.75 25.31 4.69
C ASP A 28 -6.23 25.00 6.11
N ASN A 29 -7.46 25.38 6.44
CA ASN A 29 -8.05 25.21 7.77
C ASN A 29 -8.86 23.90 7.83
N TYR A 30 -8.16 22.79 7.86
CA TYR A 30 -8.75 21.45 7.95
C TYR A 30 -8.07 20.60 9.03
N LEU A 31 -8.74 19.54 9.42
CA LEU A 31 -8.23 18.56 10.39
C LEU A 31 -8.43 17.16 9.83
N LEU A 32 -7.38 16.35 9.90
CA LEU A 32 -7.42 14.93 9.57
C LEU A 32 -7.32 14.13 10.88
N ILE A 33 -8.31 13.30 11.15
CA ILE A 33 -8.44 12.54 12.39
C ILE A 33 -8.34 11.06 12.07
N ASP A 34 -7.35 10.39 12.66
CA ASP A 34 -7.19 8.94 12.52
C ASP A 34 -6.49 8.38 13.77
N PRO A 35 -7.01 7.32 14.38
CA PRO A 35 -6.40 6.73 15.57
C PRO A 35 -5.11 5.97 15.25
N GLY A 36 -4.78 5.79 13.96
CA GLY A 36 -3.69 4.93 13.53
C GLY A 36 -4.05 3.45 13.59
N PRO A 37 -3.16 2.60 13.06
CA PRO A 37 -1.94 2.94 12.34
C PRO A 37 -2.23 3.54 10.96
N LEU A 38 -1.41 4.49 10.55
CA LEU A 38 -1.52 5.14 9.24
C LEU A 38 -1.03 4.21 8.11
N GLY A 39 -1.29 4.59 6.87
CA GLY A 39 -0.75 3.89 5.71
C GLY A 39 -1.77 3.17 4.86
N THR A 40 -3.05 3.43 5.03
CA THR A 40 -4.22 2.88 4.32
C THR A 40 -4.38 1.36 4.45
N THR A 41 -5.60 0.87 4.50
CA THR A 41 -5.89 -0.57 4.49
C THR A 41 -5.37 -1.23 3.20
N CYS A 42 -5.52 -0.55 2.07
CA CYS A 42 -5.06 -1.04 0.77
C CYS A 42 -3.55 -1.30 0.75
N ALA A 43 -2.74 -0.36 1.23
CA ALA A 43 -1.29 -0.52 1.25
C ALA A 43 -0.81 -1.50 2.32
N ARG A 44 -1.44 -1.51 3.49
CA ARG A 44 -0.99 -2.31 4.64
C ARG A 44 -1.42 -3.77 4.59
N VAL A 45 -2.68 -4.02 4.37
CA VAL A 45 -3.27 -5.36 4.60
C VAL A 45 -4.21 -5.81 3.49
N GLY A 46 -4.37 -5.04 2.43
CA GLY A 46 -5.34 -5.32 1.37
C GLY A 46 -4.71 -5.46 -0.02
N CYS A 47 -5.03 -4.52 -0.89
CA CYS A 47 -4.76 -4.58 -2.33
C CYS A 47 -3.30 -4.78 -2.69
N MET A 48 -2.40 -4.04 -2.06
CA MET A 48 -0.98 -4.07 -2.45
C MET A 48 -0.29 -5.37 -2.05
N PRO A 49 -0.40 -5.85 -0.78
CA PRO A 49 0.18 -7.14 -0.40
C PRO A 49 -0.41 -8.31 -1.20
N SER A 50 -1.72 -8.32 -1.44
CA SER A 50 -2.36 -9.41 -2.20
C SER A 50 -1.89 -9.43 -3.66
N LYS A 51 -1.77 -8.27 -4.31
CA LYS A 51 -1.27 -8.18 -5.69
C LYS A 51 0.19 -8.62 -5.79
N ALA A 52 1.02 -8.25 -4.83
CA ALA A 52 2.42 -8.69 -4.78
C ALA A 52 2.51 -10.22 -4.69
N LEU A 53 1.69 -10.84 -3.84
CA LEU A 53 1.67 -12.29 -3.68
C LEU A 53 1.14 -12.98 -4.96
N ILE A 54 0.08 -12.47 -5.56
CA ILE A 54 -0.49 -13.00 -6.80
C ILE A 54 0.54 -12.91 -7.93
N HIS A 55 1.29 -11.83 -8.04
CA HIS A 55 2.33 -11.66 -9.03
C HIS A 55 3.41 -12.76 -8.93
N ILE A 56 3.86 -13.06 -7.72
CA ILE A 56 4.83 -14.13 -7.47
C ILE A 56 4.23 -15.51 -7.79
N ALA A 57 2.98 -15.74 -7.38
CA ALA A 57 2.28 -16.99 -7.66
C ALA A 57 2.13 -17.23 -9.17
N ASN A 58 1.79 -16.19 -9.93
CA ASN A 58 1.68 -16.27 -11.38
C ASN A 58 3.03 -16.53 -12.04
N ALA A 59 4.10 -15.90 -11.55
CA ALA A 59 5.45 -16.13 -12.06
C ALA A 59 5.87 -17.59 -11.88
N TYR A 60 5.62 -18.18 -10.73
CA TYR A 60 5.92 -19.57 -10.47
C TYR A 60 5.02 -20.52 -11.26
N HIS A 61 3.75 -20.19 -11.40
CA HIS A 61 2.80 -20.99 -12.18
C HIS A 61 3.18 -21.11 -13.64
N ARG A 62 3.76 -20.07 -14.24
CA ARG A 62 4.18 -20.07 -15.66
C ARG A 62 5.20 -21.16 -16.00
N ARG A 63 5.92 -21.72 -15.03
CA ARG A 63 6.87 -22.82 -15.27
C ARG A 63 6.22 -24.01 -15.97
N ARG A 64 4.92 -24.18 -15.85
CA ARG A 64 4.16 -25.29 -16.46
C ARG A 64 4.22 -25.29 -17.98
N THR A 65 4.45 -24.11 -18.58
CA THR A 65 4.49 -23.94 -20.04
C THR A 65 5.92 -23.79 -20.58
N PHE A 66 6.93 -23.82 -19.73
CA PHE A 66 8.31 -23.56 -20.14
C PHE A 66 8.82 -24.59 -21.13
N ALA A 67 8.52 -25.87 -20.94
CA ALA A 67 8.94 -26.94 -21.87
C ALA A 67 8.41 -26.71 -23.29
N GLU A 68 7.18 -26.21 -23.40
CA GLU A 68 6.55 -25.91 -24.70
C GLU A 68 7.26 -24.78 -25.44
N THR A 69 7.87 -23.85 -24.70
CA THR A 69 8.55 -22.67 -25.25
C THR A 69 10.07 -22.87 -25.43
N GLY A 70 10.56 -24.07 -25.14
CA GLY A 70 11.98 -24.39 -25.27
C GLY A 70 12.80 -24.10 -24.02
N ILE A 71 12.19 -23.77 -22.90
CA ILE A 71 12.88 -23.55 -21.64
C ILE A 71 12.89 -24.86 -20.84
N SER A 72 14.08 -25.40 -20.58
CA SER A 72 14.26 -26.62 -19.81
C SER A 72 14.63 -26.32 -18.34
N GLY A 73 14.46 -27.30 -17.46
CA GLY A 73 14.83 -27.19 -16.06
C GLY A 73 13.72 -26.71 -15.15
N ALA A 74 12.51 -26.55 -15.65
CA ALA A 74 11.37 -26.08 -14.85
C ALA A 74 11.04 -27.00 -13.66
N GLU A 75 11.29 -28.30 -13.81
CA GLU A 75 11.08 -29.32 -12.77
C GLU A 75 12.00 -29.13 -11.56
N HIS A 76 13.10 -28.40 -11.73
CA HIS A 76 14.06 -28.11 -10.65
C HIS A 76 13.74 -26.81 -9.90
N LEU A 77 12.78 -26.02 -10.38
CA LEU A 77 12.38 -24.79 -9.72
C LEU A 77 11.65 -25.10 -8.42
N ARG A 78 11.99 -24.39 -7.38
CA ARG A 78 11.38 -24.53 -6.08
C ARG A 78 10.90 -23.17 -5.57
N CYS A 79 9.83 -23.19 -4.78
CA CYS A 79 9.27 -22.00 -4.15
C CYS A 79 9.55 -22.06 -2.65
N ASN A 80 10.33 -21.14 -2.14
CA ASN A 80 10.58 -20.99 -0.71
C ASN A 80 9.51 -20.07 -0.13
N ILE A 81 8.47 -20.63 0.47
CA ILE A 81 7.33 -19.88 0.98
C ILE A 81 7.72 -18.83 2.03
N PRO A 82 8.56 -19.14 3.05
CA PRO A 82 9.02 -18.10 3.98
C PRO A 82 9.71 -16.93 3.29
N ALA A 83 10.54 -17.18 2.27
CA ALA A 83 11.20 -16.13 1.50
C ALA A 83 10.22 -15.29 0.70
N VAL A 84 9.22 -15.91 0.09
CA VAL A 84 8.13 -15.21 -0.62
C VAL A 84 7.40 -14.27 0.32
N LEU A 85 7.02 -14.75 1.49
CA LEU A 85 6.30 -13.94 2.47
C LEU A 85 7.14 -12.79 3.01
N ARG A 86 8.44 -12.99 3.21
CA ARG A 86 9.36 -11.90 3.59
C ARG A 86 9.40 -10.82 2.51
N HIS A 87 9.48 -11.23 1.24
CA HIS A 87 9.50 -10.31 0.11
C HIS A 87 8.21 -9.49 0.03
N VAL A 88 7.06 -10.15 0.17
CA VAL A 88 5.75 -9.48 0.19
C VAL A 88 5.67 -8.46 1.32
N ARG A 89 6.16 -8.80 2.53
CA ARG A 89 6.20 -7.87 3.66
C ARG A 89 7.11 -6.68 3.39
N THR A 90 8.25 -6.89 2.76
CA THR A 90 9.18 -5.81 2.40
C THR A 90 8.52 -4.84 1.43
N LEU A 91 7.82 -5.34 0.41
CA LEU A 91 7.07 -4.49 -0.52
C LEU A 91 5.93 -3.76 0.19
N ARG A 92 5.18 -4.46 1.04
CA ARG A 92 4.13 -3.84 1.85
C ARG A 92 4.67 -2.68 2.68
N ASP A 93 5.77 -2.88 3.38
CA ASP A 93 6.36 -1.86 4.25
C ASP A 93 6.85 -0.66 3.43
N HIS A 94 7.38 -0.90 2.25
CA HIS A 94 7.78 0.17 1.33
C HIS A 94 6.58 1.03 0.91
N PHE A 95 5.47 0.41 0.50
CA PHE A 95 4.26 1.12 0.12
C PHE A 95 3.64 1.86 1.31
N THR A 96 3.58 1.21 2.46
CA THR A 96 3.03 1.80 3.69
C THR A 96 3.84 3.01 4.12
N THR A 97 5.17 2.93 4.10
CA THR A 97 6.06 4.06 4.42
C THR A 97 5.80 5.23 3.50
N GLY A 98 5.67 4.99 2.19
CA GLY A 98 5.34 6.04 1.23
C GLY A 98 4.03 6.74 1.53
N MET A 99 2.99 5.99 1.91
CA MET A 99 1.68 6.53 2.28
C MET A 99 1.72 7.32 3.58
N ILE A 100 2.46 6.84 4.59
CA ILE A 100 2.65 7.54 5.86
C ILE A 100 3.40 8.85 5.63
N GLU A 101 4.48 8.84 4.87
CA GLU A 101 5.25 10.04 4.55
C GLU A 101 4.40 11.07 3.79
N ALA A 102 3.61 10.63 2.83
CA ALA A 102 2.70 11.51 2.10
C ALA A 102 1.65 12.14 3.02
N THR A 103 1.20 11.43 4.05
CA THR A 103 0.26 11.94 5.06
C THR A 103 0.94 12.96 5.98
N THR A 104 2.07 12.60 6.59
CA THR A 104 2.76 13.41 7.59
C THR A 104 3.48 14.64 7.00
N ARG A 105 3.97 14.55 5.77
CA ARG A 105 4.60 15.71 5.08
C ARG A 105 3.63 16.89 4.97
N ARG A 106 2.35 16.62 5.05
CA ARG A 106 1.29 17.62 4.95
C ARG A 106 0.95 18.26 6.28
N GLU A 107 1.16 17.56 7.39
CA GLU A 107 1.02 18.13 8.73
C GLU A 107 2.08 19.20 9.02
N ARG A 108 3.27 19.08 8.42
CA ARG A 108 4.37 20.03 8.61
C ARG A 108 4.22 21.34 7.83
N ARG A 109 3.25 21.45 6.94
CA ARG A 109 2.98 22.66 6.17
C ARG A 109 1.79 23.48 6.71
N GLY A 110 1.19 22.98 7.76
CA GLY A 110 0.09 23.68 8.46
C GLY A 110 0.55 24.73 9.44
#